data_04909ead1a8994b7f5d6313da25e612e
#
_entry.id   04909ead1a8994b7f5d6313da25e612e
#
_cell.length_a   1.000
_cell.length_b   1.000
_cell.length_c   1.000
_cell.angle_alpha   90.00
_cell.angle_beta   90.00
_cell.angle_gamma   90.00
#
_symmetry.space_group_name_H-M   'P 1'
#
loop_
_entity.id
_entity.type
_entity.pdbx_description
1 polymer ?
#
loop_
_entity_poly.entity_id
_entity_poly.type
_entity_poly.pdbx_seq_one_letter_code
_entity_poly.pdbx_strand_id
1 'polypeptide(L)'
;SDLTFLGDYITTSRLQRDLSDSTVKRNIGAAFGHCLIGYKKAAAGLDKIVPNEQVMTEELESTPEIIGEAVQTILRREGDTEAYERVKDLTRGKQVTIEDFYDLFESLDVDKSVREELLALTPTGYTGVADELAEQGED
;
A
#
# COMPACT_ATOMS: atom_id res chain seq x y z
N SER A 1 -24.07 -0.50 10.42
CA SER A 1 -25.54 -0.60 10.14
C SER A 1 -26.35 0.34 11.03
N ASP A 2 -26.14 0.33 12.36
CA ASP A 2 -26.98 1.11 13.30
C ASP A 2 -26.89 2.61 13.07
N LEU A 3 -25.70 3.17 12.87
CA LEU A 3 -25.54 4.60 12.60
C LEU A 3 -26.15 5.01 11.25
N THR A 4 -26.06 4.16 10.24
CA THR A 4 -26.70 4.40 8.93
C THR A 4 -28.22 4.43 9.10
N PHE A 5 -28.77 3.43 9.78
CA PHE A 5 -30.21 3.37 10.09
C PHE A 5 -30.67 4.61 10.87
N LEU A 6 -29.94 5.00 11.93
CA LEU A 6 -30.26 6.18 12.73
C LEU A 6 -30.22 7.47 11.88
N GLY A 7 -29.22 7.60 11.01
CA GLY A 7 -29.09 8.73 10.11
C GLY A 7 -30.29 8.85 9.18
N ASP A 8 -30.66 7.78 8.51
CA ASP A 8 -31.79 7.77 7.58
C ASP A 8 -33.14 7.94 8.29
N TYR A 9 -33.34 7.26 9.42
CA TYR A 9 -34.58 7.27 10.14
C TYR A 9 -34.89 8.60 10.81
N ILE A 10 -33.93 9.20 11.51
CA ILE A 10 -34.12 10.44 12.29
C ILE A 10 -34.25 11.66 11.39
N THR A 11 -33.59 11.66 10.24
CA THR A 11 -33.61 12.80 9.31
C THR A 11 -34.87 12.84 8.43
N THR A 12 -35.64 11.76 8.37
CA THR A 12 -36.92 11.72 7.62
C THR A 12 -38.00 12.46 8.38
N SER A 13 -38.45 13.61 7.81
CA SER A 13 -39.55 14.38 8.41
C SER A 13 -40.86 13.64 8.28
N ARG A 14 -41.59 13.53 9.40
CA ARG A 14 -42.96 13.02 9.45
C ARG A 14 -43.85 14.18 9.93
N LEU A 15 -44.92 14.47 9.17
CA LEU A 15 -45.79 15.62 9.41
C LEU A 15 -46.46 15.65 10.79
N GLN A 16 -46.51 14.51 11.48
CA GLN A 16 -47.05 14.39 12.84
C GLN A 16 -45.99 13.77 13.74
N ARG A 17 -46.18 13.94 15.06
CA ARG A 17 -45.31 13.32 16.06
C ARG A 17 -45.28 11.80 15.90
N ASP A 18 -44.12 11.27 15.60
CA ASP A 18 -43.91 9.81 15.60
C ASP A 18 -43.45 9.37 17.00
N LEU A 19 -44.29 8.55 17.63
CA LEU A 19 -44.02 8.00 18.98
C LEU A 19 -42.81 7.04 18.97
N SER A 20 -42.45 6.47 17.82
CA SER A 20 -41.27 5.61 17.68
C SER A 20 -39.94 6.36 17.71
N ASP A 21 -39.91 7.68 17.43
CA ASP A 21 -38.74 8.51 17.48
C ASP A 21 -38.00 8.45 18.83
N SER A 22 -38.76 8.47 19.92
CA SER A 22 -38.16 8.40 21.27
C SER A 22 -37.51 7.04 21.54
N THR A 23 -38.02 5.98 20.96
CA THR A 23 -37.45 4.63 21.05
C THR A 23 -36.14 4.54 20.24
N VAL A 24 -36.18 5.04 19.02
CA VAL A 24 -34.99 5.06 18.15
C VAL A 24 -33.86 5.92 18.74
N LYS A 25 -34.20 7.13 19.21
CA LYS A 25 -33.22 8.07 19.84
C LYS A 25 -32.54 7.48 21.08
N ARG A 26 -33.18 6.62 21.83
CA ARG A 26 -32.59 5.92 22.99
C ARG A 26 -31.41 5.01 22.59
N ASN A 27 -31.39 4.53 21.34
CA ASN A 27 -30.34 3.63 20.83
C ASN A 27 -29.11 4.38 20.31
N ILE A 28 -29.16 5.71 20.16
CA ILE A 28 -28.03 6.50 19.68
C ILE A 28 -26.78 6.26 20.55
N GLY A 29 -26.96 6.34 21.88
CA GLY A 29 -25.86 6.12 22.82
C GLY A 29 -25.25 4.73 22.73
N ALA A 30 -26.08 3.70 22.48
CA ALA A 30 -25.59 2.33 22.29
C ALA A 30 -24.73 2.21 21.01
N ALA A 31 -25.21 2.80 19.90
CA ALA A 31 -24.47 2.79 18.64
C ALA A 31 -23.09 3.47 18.76
N PHE A 32 -23.04 4.65 19.39
CA PHE A 32 -21.75 5.33 19.66
C PHE A 32 -20.89 4.55 20.65
N GLY A 33 -21.48 3.94 21.67
CA GLY A 33 -20.76 3.06 22.61
C GLY A 33 -20.08 1.88 21.90
N HIS A 34 -20.77 1.23 20.98
CA HIS A 34 -20.19 0.14 20.17
C HIS A 34 -19.04 0.64 19.30
N CYS A 35 -19.18 1.81 18.65
CA CYS A 35 -18.09 2.41 17.88
C CYS A 35 -16.87 2.72 18.76
N LEU A 36 -17.08 3.33 19.91
CA LEU A 36 -15.99 3.67 20.85
C LEU A 36 -15.26 2.41 21.32
N ILE A 37 -15.99 1.36 21.69
CA ILE A 37 -15.38 0.07 22.05
C ILE A 37 -14.60 -0.51 20.87
N GLY A 38 -15.19 -0.51 19.68
CA GLY A 38 -14.57 -1.02 18.46
C GLY A 38 -13.24 -0.31 18.17
N TYR A 39 -13.23 1.02 18.17
CA TYR A 39 -12.01 1.82 17.91
C TYR A 39 -10.95 1.61 18.99
N LYS A 40 -11.32 1.61 20.27
CA LYS A 40 -10.38 1.32 21.36
C LYS A 40 -9.79 -0.08 21.27
N LYS A 41 -10.58 -1.08 20.86
CA LYS A 41 -10.09 -2.43 20.70
C LYS A 41 -9.22 -2.61 19.45
N ALA A 42 -9.52 -1.88 18.37
CA ALA A 42 -8.67 -1.85 17.19
C ALA A 42 -7.30 -1.23 17.52
N ALA A 43 -7.28 -0.07 18.16
CA ALA A 43 -6.03 0.56 18.61
C ALA A 43 -5.22 -0.38 19.52
N ALA A 44 -5.85 -0.93 20.57
CA ALA A 44 -5.18 -1.88 21.47
C ALA A 44 -4.77 -3.20 20.76
N GLY A 45 -5.34 -3.51 19.62
CA GLY A 45 -4.91 -4.62 18.76
C GLY A 45 -3.63 -4.29 18.00
N LEU A 46 -3.58 -3.08 17.43
CA LEU A 46 -2.39 -2.56 16.73
C LEU A 46 -1.17 -2.48 17.64
N ASP A 47 -1.35 -2.04 18.89
CA ASP A 47 -0.28 -1.98 19.90
C ASP A 47 0.36 -3.36 20.21
N LYS A 48 -0.27 -4.45 19.79
CA LYS A 48 0.22 -5.82 20.00
C LYS A 48 0.90 -6.42 18.79
N ILE A 49 0.84 -5.73 17.65
CA ILE A 49 1.45 -6.20 16.41
C ILE A 49 2.91 -5.75 16.41
N VAL A 50 3.79 -6.70 16.22
CA VAL A 50 5.22 -6.44 16.03
C VAL A 50 5.57 -6.98 14.65
N PRO A 51 5.97 -6.13 13.68
CA PRO A 51 6.45 -6.58 12.39
C PRO A 51 7.68 -7.47 12.55
N ASN A 52 7.73 -8.55 11.79
CA ASN A 52 8.94 -9.37 11.72
C ASN A 52 9.81 -8.86 10.55
N GLU A 53 10.63 -7.86 10.84
CA GLU A 53 11.47 -7.18 9.86
C GLU A 53 12.39 -8.14 9.09
N GLN A 54 12.92 -9.15 9.80
CA GLN A 54 13.79 -10.14 9.18
C GLN A 54 13.05 -10.91 8.08
N VAL A 55 11.88 -11.46 8.39
CA VAL A 55 11.09 -12.24 7.41
C VAL A 55 10.65 -11.37 6.25
N MET A 56 10.23 -10.13 6.52
CA MET A 56 9.83 -9.17 5.48
C MET A 56 10.99 -8.83 4.54
N THR A 57 12.18 -8.64 5.09
CA THR A 57 13.40 -8.37 4.29
C THR A 57 13.78 -9.59 3.45
N GLU A 58 13.79 -10.79 4.04
CA GLU A 58 14.08 -12.04 3.32
C GLU A 58 13.10 -12.29 2.17
N GLU A 59 11.80 -12.02 2.38
CA GLU A 59 10.78 -12.12 1.32
C GLU A 59 11.03 -11.13 0.19
N LEU A 60 11.35 -9.87 0.49
CA LEU A 60 11.65 -8.85 -0.52
C LEU A 60 12.92 -9.21 -1.31
N GLU A 61 14.00 -9.59 -0.64
CA GLU A 61 15.26 -9.97 -1.27
C GLU A 61 15.11 -11.22 -2.15
N SER A 62 14.21 -12.13 -1.78
CA SER A 62 13.92 -13.34 -2.57
C SER A 62 13.01 -13.08 -3.79
N THR A 63 12.51 -11.86 -3.95
CA THR A 63 11.55 -11.47 -5.01
C THR A 63 12.04 -10.24 -5.77
N PRO A 64 13.20 -10.30 -6.45
CA PRO A 64 13.80 -9.16 -7.15
C PRO A 64 12.95 -8.63 -8.30
N GLU A 65 11.95 -9.38 -8.78
CA GLU A 65 11.01 -8.93 -9.81
C GLU A 65 10.25 -7.65 -9.44
N ILE A 66 10.18 -7.33 -8.16
CA ILE A 66 9.55 -6.10 -7.63
C ILE A 66 10.16 -4.84 -8.29
N ILE A 67 11.48 -4.81 -8.55
CA ILE A 67 12.12 -3.66 -9.18
C ILE A 67 11.84 -3.56 -10.69
N GLY A 68 11.21 -4.55 -11.30
CA GLY A 68 10.97 -4.59 -12.75
C GLY A 68 10.18 -3.39 -13.28
N GLU A 69 9.24 -2.85 -12.50
CA GLU A 69 8.49 -1.64 -12.87
C GLU A 69 9.40 -0.39 -12.87
N ALA A 70 10.26 -0.24 -11.86
CA ALA A 70 11.23 0.84 -11.79
C ALA A 70 12.17 0.81 -12.98
N VAL A 71 12.70 -0.36 -13.29
CA VAL A 71 13.59 -0.58 -14.45
C VAL A 71 12.90 -0.15 -15.75
N GLN A 72 11.67 -0.59 -15.98
CA GLN A 72 10.91 -0.19 -17.16
C GLN A 72 10.69 1.32 -17.22
N THR A 73 10.40 1.95 -16.08
CA THR A 73 10.16 3.40 -16.00
C THR A 73 11.41 4.19 -16.34
N ILE A 74 12.55 3.80 -15.78
CA ILE A 74 13.84 4.43 -16.06
C ILE A 74 14.20 4.28 -17.55
N LEU A 75 14.13 3.07 -18.09
CA LEU A 75 14.47 2.81 -19.49
C LEU A 75 13.55 3.57 -20.47
N ARG A 76 12.25 3.66 -20.19
CA ARG A 76 11.31 4.45 -21.00
C ARG A 76 11.63 5.94 -20.95
N ARG A 77 12.03 6.46 -19.81
CA ARG A 77 12.47 7.85 -19.67
C ARG A 77 13.67 8.14 -20.58
N GLU A 78 14.56 7.17 -20.76
CA GLU A 78 15.71 7.25 -21.66
C GLU A 78 15.36 6.95 -23.13
N GLY A 79 14.09 6.70 -23.43
CA GLY A 79 13.60 6.49 -24.80
C GLY A 79 13.61 5.04 -25.28
N ASP A 80 13.89 4.07 -24.41
CA ASP A 80 13.81 2.64 -24.77
C ASP A 80 12.34 2.21 -24.91
N THR A 81 11.92 2.01 -26.13
CA THR A 81 10.55 1.54 -26.47
C THR A 81 10.34 0.06 -26.17
N GLU A 82 11.41 -0.70 -26.02
CA GLU A 82 11.39 -2.14 -25.76
C GLU A 82 11.60 -2.50 -24.28
N ALA A 83 11.66 -1.50 -23.40
CA ALA A 83 11.90 -1.68 -21.96
C ALA A 83 11.03 -2.76 -21.31
N TYR A 84 9.74 -2.81 -21.69
CA TYR A 84 8.82 -3.84 -21.20
C TYR A 84 9.22 -5.25 -21.64
N GLU A 85 9.54 -5.44 -22.93
CA GLU A 85 9.89 -6.75 -23.46
C GLU A 85 11.21 -7.25 -22.85
N ARG A 86 12.19 -6.37 -22.63
CA ARG A 86 13.48 -6.71 -21.97
C ARG A 86 13.26 -7.27 -20.56
N VAL A 87 12.49 -6.57 -19.72
CA VAL A 87 12.18 -7.03 -18.37
C VAL A 87 11.34 -8.29 -18.38
N LYS A 88 10.37 -8.37 -19.28
CA LYS A 88 9.52 -9.54 -19.45
C LYS A 88 10.32 -10.78 -19.88
N ASP A 89 11.27 -10.63 -20.80
CA ASP A 89 12.11 -11.74 -21.26
C ASP A 89 13.06 -12.23 -20.15
N LEU A 90 13.48 -11.31 -19.27
CA LEU A 90 14.26 -11.65 -18.09
C LEU A 90 13.43 -12.45 -17.08
N THR A 91 12.20 -12.01 -16.81
CA THR A 91 11.41 -12.50 -15.65
C THR A 91 10.47 -13.67 -16.02
N ARG A 92 10.06 -13.78 -17.28
CA ARG A 92 9.01 -14.71 -17.69
C ARG A 92 9.43 -16.17 -17.59
N GLY A 93 8.73 -16.93 -16.72
CA GLY A 93 8.90 -18.37 -16.59
C GLY A 93 10.21 -18.82 -15.94
N LYS A 94 10.90 -17.90 -15.26
CA LYS A 94 12.14 -18.16 -14.51
C LYS A 94 11.97 -17.63 -13.10
N GLN A 95 12.71 -18.22 -12.19
CA GLN A 95 13.03 -17.59 -10.92
C GLN A 95 14.23 -16.68 -11.18
N VAL A 96 14.09 -15.39 -10.93
CA VAL A 96 15.08 -14.36 -11.25
C VAL A 96 15.83 -14.01 -9.97
N THR A 97 17.10 -13.72 -10.10
CA THR A 97 17.94 -13.19 -9.02
C THR A 97 18.24 -11.72 -9.26
N ILE A 98 18.74 -11.03 -8.26
CA ILE A 98 19.16 -9.63 -8.40
C ILE A 98 20.37 -9.52 -9.35
N GLU A 99 21.24 -10.54 -9.39
CA GLU A 99 22.36 -10.62 -10.29
C GLU A 99 21.91 -10.67 -11.75
N ASP A 100 20.82 -11.34 -12.06
CA ASP A 100 20.26 -11.37 -13.43
C ASP A 100 19.83 -9.95 -13.88
N PHE A 101 19.34 -9.12 -12.96
CA PHE A 101 19.06 -7.72 -13.24
C PHE A 101 20.35 -6.91 -13.46
N TYR A 102 21.38 -7.13 -12.65
CA TYR A 102 22.66 -6.44 -12.81
C TYR A 102 23.32 -6.79 -14.13
N ASP A 103 23.30 -8.05 -14.54
CA ASP A 103 23.78 -8.50 -15.86
C ASP A 103 23.01 -7.80 -16.99
N LEU A 104 21.69 -7.67 -16.85
CA LEU A 104 20.88 -6.89 -17.79
C LEU A 104 21.37 -5.44 -17.83
N PHE A 105 21.53 -4.77 -16.68
CA PHE A 105 21.91 -3.35 -16.62
C PHE A 105 23.29 -3.09 -17.23
N GLU A 106 24.24 -4.01 -17.06
CA GLU A 106 25.55 -3.91 -17.69
C GLU A 106 25.50 -4.08 -19.21
N SER A 107 24.54 -4.84 -19.71
CA SER A 107 24.35 -5.08 -21.17
C SER A 107 23.69 -3.90 -21.89
N LEU A 108 23.08 -2.96 -21.17
CA LEU A 108 22.34 -1.83 -21.75
C LEU A 108 23.27 -0.75 -22.29
N ASP A 109 22.93 -0.20 -23.44
CA ASP A 109 23.61 0.98 -24.02
C ASP A 109 22.91 2.25 -23.47
N VAL A 110 23.27 2.61 -22.24
CA VAL A 110 22.72 3.78 -21.52
C VAL A 110 23.86 4.61 -20.93
N ASP A 111 23.59 5.87 -20.65
CA ASP A 111 24.53 6.76 -19.99
C ASP A 111 24.96 6.20 -18.61
N LYS A 112 26.20 6.55 -18.20
CA LYS A 112 26.77 6.08 -16.94
C LYS A 112 25.88 6.42 -15.74
N SER A 113 25.29 7.61 -15.70
CA SER A 113 24.41 8.06 -14.63
C SER A 113 23.13 7.21 -14.53
N VAL A 114 22.58 6.81 -15.67
CA VAL A 114 21.39 5.95 -15.74
C VAL A 114 21.73 4.53 -15.26
N ARG A 115 22.89 4.03 -15.66
CA ARG A 115 23.36 2.73 -15.19
C ARG A 115 23.60 2.71 -13.68
N GLU A 116 24.18 3.78 -13.12
CA GLU A 116 24.36 3.92 -11.67
C GLU A 116 23.00 3.98 -10.95
N GLU A 117 22.00 4.66 -11.52
CA GLU A 117 20.62 4.67 -10.99
C GLU A 117 19.99 3.27 -11.00
N LEU A 118 20.13 2.52 -12.09
CA LEU A 118 19.63 1.14 -12.19
C LEU A 118 20.33 0.22 -11.18
N LEU A 119 21.65 0.30 -11.04
CA LEU A 119 22.41 -0.51 -10.09
C LEU A 119 22.11 -0.19 -8.62
N ALA A 120 21.57 1.00 -8.33
CA ALA A 120 21.14 1.40 -7.00
C ALA A 120 19.77 0.84 -6.62
N LEU A 121 19.00 0.28 -7.58
CA LEU A 121 17.70 -0.32 -7.30
C LEU A 121 17.86 -1.62 -6.51
N THR A 122 17.17 -1.69 -5.39
CA THR A 122 17.05 -2.91 -4.58
C THR A 122 15.58 -3.15 -4.20
N PRO A 123 15.15 -4.40 -4.01
CA PRO A 123 13.77 -4.68 -3.58
C PRO A 123 13.39 -3.98 -2.27
N THR A 124 14.33 -3.89 -1.34
CA THR A 124 14.12 -3.23 -0.04
C THR A 124 14.20 -1.71 -0.11
N GLY A 125 14.88 -1.15 -1.10
CA GLY A 125 15.04 0.31 -1.28
C GLY A 125 14.00 0.93 -2.21
N TYR A 126 13.16 0.13 -2.88
CA TYR A 126 12.14 0.64 -3.80
C TYR A 126 10.86 1.02 -3.04
N THR A 127 10.93 2.02 -2.16
CA THR A 127 9.85 2.50 -1.31
C THR A 127 9.13 3.74 -1.86
N GLY A 128 9.71 4.39 -2.87
CA GLY A 128 9.22 5.67 -3.38
C GLY A 128 9.23 6.74 -2.29
N VAL A 129 8.10 7.39 -2.06
CA VAL A 129 7.89 8.42 -1.02
C VAL A 129 7.21 7.87 0.24
N ALA A 130 7.13 6.55 0.41
CA ALA A 130 6.38 5.94 1.51
C ALA A 130 6.98 6.32 2.88
N ASP A 131 8.30 6.40 2.98
CA ASP A 131 9.00 6.77 4.22
C ASP A 131 8.64 8.20 4.64
N GLU A 132 8.67 9.15 3.69
CA GLU A 132 8.30 10.55 3.93
C GLU A 132 6.83 10.69 4.35
N LEU A 133 5.94 9.91 3.73
CA LEU A 133 4.51 9.92 4.05
C LEU A 133 4.23 9.29 5.42
N ALA A 134 4.98 8.27 5.81
CA ALA A 134 4.86 7.66 7.12
C ALA A 134 5.24 8.65 8.23
N GLU A 135 6.35 9.37 8.06
CA GLU A 135 6.79 10.40 9.02
C GLU A 135 5.78 11.55 9.17
N GLN A 136 5.12 11.96 8.08
CA GLN A 136 4.07 12.99 8.12
C GLN A 136 2.79 12.56 8.82
N GLY A 137 2.54 11.28 8.98
CA GLY A 137 1.35 10.73 9.64
C GLY A 137 1.46 10.62 11.15
N GLU A 138 2.61 10.97 11.76
CA GLU A 138 2.83 10.93 13.20
C GLU A 138 2.40 12.23 13.92
N ASP A 139 1.97 13.28 13.20
CA ASP A 139 1.40 14.52 13.72
C ASP A 139 -0.15 14.43 13.87
#